data_cce58784882b8e7a9cc5304b006316f4
#
_entry.id   cce58784882b8e7a9cc5304b006316f4
#
_cell.length_a   1.000
_cell.length_b   1.000
_cell.length_c   1.000
_cell.angle_alpha   90.00
_cell.angle_beta   90.00
_cell.angle_gamma   90.00
#
_symmetry.space_group_name_H-M   'P 1'
#
loop_
_entity.id
_entity.type
_entity.pdbx_description
1 polymer ?
#
loop_
_entity_poly.entity_id
_entity_poly.type
_entity_poly.pdbx_seq_one_letter_code
_entity_poly.pdbx_strand_id
1 'polypeptide(L)'
;HPEYRRQRQMCIRDRLNKHSKTITQDDSLPAAQAMLYGIGLKDEDFKKPQIGIASTGFEGNPCNIHLNDFAQNIKVSIHKEDMLGMVFNTIGVSDGITNGTTGMTYSLISREIIADSIETIVNAQFYDGIVAVVGCDKNMPGAMMAIGRLNRPSILVYGGTIKSGNYKGKSLNIVSAFEAYGEKITGKINEKDYKGIIKNSIPGPGACGGMYTANTMSSAIEALGMSLPYSSSNPAESYDKIDETKKIGKSMKILLKENIKPDD
;
A
#
# COMPACT_ATOMS: atom_id res chain seq x y z
N HIS A 1 40.06 12.39 -6.76
CA HIS A 1 40.00 13.84 -6.53
C HIS A 1 38.71 14.17 -5.77
N PRO A 2 38.72 14.96 -4.69
CA PRO A 2 37.51 15.30 -3.92
C PRO A 2 36.43 16.00 -4.73
N GLU A 3 36.81 16.83 -5.70
CA GLU A 3 35.87 17.51 -6.61
C GLU A 3 35.14 16.55 -7.55
N TYR A 4 35.81 15.50 -8.03
CA TYR A 4 35.14 14.43 -8.83
C TYR A 4 34.12 13.64 -8.02
N ARG A 5 34.37 13.41 -6.74
CA ARG A 5 33.37 12.81 -5.84
C ARG A 5 32.21 13.74 -5.56
N ARG A 6 32.45 15.05 -5.38
CA ARG A 6 31.38 16.06 -5.19
C ARG A 6 30.51 16.20 -6.45
N GLN A 7 31.14 16.30 -7.64
CA GLN A 7 30.40 16.36 -8.90
C GLN A 7 29.60 15.08 -9.15
N ARG A 8 30.17 13.89 -8.87
CA ARG A 8 29.45 12.62 -8.99
C ARG A 8 28.30 12.51 -7.98
N GLN A 9 28.48 13.01 -6.77
CA GLN A 9 27.39 13.06 -5.77
C GLN A 9 26.32 14.09 -6.13
N MET A 10 26.65 15.23 -6.70
CA MET A 10 25.68 16.19 -7.24
C MET A 10 24.93 15.62 -8.42
N CYS A 11 25.58 15.01 -9.40
CA CYS A 11 24.91 14.35 -10.53
C CYS A 11 23.98 13.19 -10.11
N ILE A 12 24.32 12.46 -9.03
CA ILE A 12 23.47 11.40 -8.50
C ILE A 12 22.25 11.99 -7.77
N ARG A 13 22.42 13.07 -6.99
CA ARG A 13 21.31 13.78 -6.34
C ARG A 13 20.34 14.38 -7.35
N ASP A 14 20.83 15.01 -8.40
CA ASP A 14 20.01 15.54 -9.49
C ASP A 14 19.22 14.47 -10.26
N ARG A 15 19.65 13.20 -10.18
CA ARG A 15 18.91 12.07 -10.77
C ARG A 15 17.79 11.57 -9.89
N LEU A 16 17.90 11.65 -8.56
CA LEU A 16 16.94 11.05 -7.63
C LEU A 16 15.68 11.91 -7.48
N ASN A 17 15.80 13.23 -7.49
CA ASN A 17 14.68 14.18 -7.39
C ASN A 17 14.26 14.74 -8.76
N LYS A 18 14.06 13.86 -9.71
CA LYS A 18 13.80 14.17 -11.12
C LYS A 18 12.56 15.04 -11.35
N HIS A 19 11.50 14.75 -10.58
CA HIS A 19 10.21 15.43 -10.67
C HIS A 19 10.08 16.50 -9.59
N SER A 20 10.36 16.16 -8.32
CA SER A 20 10.15 17.05 -7.19
C SER A 20 10.99 18.34 -7.24
N LYS A 21 12.14 18.34 -7.93
CA LYS A 21 12.93 19.53 -8.15
C LYS A 21 12.15 20.66 -8.82
N THR A 22 11.12 20.35 -9.60
CA THR A 22 10.25 21.35 -10.25
C THR A 22 9.63 22.29 -9.23
N ILE A 23 9.16 21.77 -8.10
CA ILE A 23 8.51 22.58 -7.04
C ILE A 23 9.45 22.97 -5.91
N THR A 24 10.61 22.32 -5.80
CA THR A 24 11.55 22.55 -4.69
C THR A 24 12.74 23.43 -5.07
N GLN A 25 13.11 23.53 -6.36
CA GLN A 25 14.36 24.16 -6.80
C GLN A 25 14.17 25.21 -7.90
N ASP A 26 12.94 25.47 -8.34
CA ASP A 26 12.63 26.51 -9.32
C ASP A 26 12.28 27.81 -8.58
N ASP A 27 13.16 28.79 -8.66
CA ASP A 27 12.98 30.09 -8.01
C ASP A 27 11.75 30.88 -8.52
N SER A 28 11.20 30.50 -9.66
CA SER A 28 9.96 31.08 -10.20
C SER A 28 8.70 30.58 -9.48
N LEU A 29 8.83 29.57 -8.60
CA LEU A 29 7.72 28.94 -7.85
C LEU A 29 7.80 29.19 -6.33
N PRO A 30 7.90 30.43 -5.85
CA PRO A 30 8.08 30.72 -4.41
C PRO A 30 6.89 30.29 -3.56
N ALA A 31 5.68 30.25 -4.14
CA ALA A 31 4.48 29.80 -3.43
C ALA A 31 4.53 28.31 -3.12
N ALA A 32 5.02 27.48 -4.06
CA ALA A 32 5.20 26.05 -3.82
C ALA A 32 6.21 25.79 -2.70
N GLN A 33 7.35 26.51 -2.72
CA GLN A 33 8.37 26.43 -1.67
C GLN A 33 7.82 26.87 -0.31
N ALA A 34 7.07 27.97 -0.26
CA ALA A 34 6.44 28.44 0.99
C ALA A 34 5.48 27.41 1.58
N MET A 35 4.67 26.73 0.76
CA MET A 35 3.79 25.65 1.22
C MET A 35 4.57 24.44 1.76
N LEU A 36 5.71 24.12 1.16
CA LEU A 36 6.57 23.03 1.62
C LEU A 36 7.26 23.38 2.96
N TYR A 37 7.69 24.61 3.17
CA TYR A 37 8.13 25.09 4.50
C TYR A 37 7.00 25.02 5.52
N GLY A 38 5.75 25.33 5.12
CA GLY A 38 4.57 25.27 5.97
C GLY A 38 4.25 23.88 6.51
N ILE A 39 4.65 22.82 5.83
CA ILE A 39 4.54 21.43 6.33
C ILE A 39 5.79 20.97 7.10
N GLY A 40 6.73 21.87 7.38
CA GLY A 40 7.91 21.64 8.22
C GLY A 40 9.16 21.18 7.50
N LEU A 41 9.22 21.24 6.15
CA LEU A 41 10.45 20.98 5.42
C LEU A 41 11.48 22.09 5.67
N LYS A 42 12.76 21.75 5.60
CA LYS A 42 13.91 22.64 5.76
C LYS A 42 14.68 22.76 4.45
N ASP A 43 15.61 23.72 4.35
CA ASP A 43 16.43 23.96 3.16
C ASP A 43 17.15 22.70 2.64
N GLU A 44 17.65 21.89 3.56
CA GLU A 44 18.31 20.63 3.21
C GLU A 44 17.35 19.59 2.60
N ASP A 45 16.05 19.66 2.89
CA ASP A 45 15.05 18.74 2.40
C ASP A 45 14.66 19.00 0.94
N PHE A 46 14.81 20.24 0.47
CA PHE A 46 14.49 20.63 -0.91
C PHE A 46 15.34 19.92 -1.96
N LYS A 47 16.46 19.33 -1.55
CA LYS A 47 17.36 18.56 -2.44
C LYS A 47 17.11 17.06 -2.40
N LYS A 48 16.18 16.59 -1.53
CA LYS A 48 15.85 15.18 -1.37
C LYS A 48 14.73 14.77 -2.32
N PRO A 49 14.74 13.54 -2.85
CA PRO A 49 13.61 13.03 -3.61
C PRO A 49 12.39 12.84 -2.72
N GLN A 50 11.22 13.15 -3.25
CA GLN A 50 9.93 13.00 -2.57
C GLN A 50 9.21 11.75 -3.04
N ILE A 51 8.83 10.88 -2.11
CA ILE A 51 8.16 9.60 -2.36
C ILE A 51 6.74 9.65 -1.84
N GLY A 52 5.78 9.52 -2.73
CA GLY A 52 4.38 9.36 -2.35
C GLY A 52 4.15 8.00 -1.69
N ILE A 53 3.48 7.96 -0.54
CA ILE A 53 3.09 6.73 0.13
C ILE A 53 1.57 6.71 0.17
N ALA A 54 0.99 6.01 -0.81
CA ALA A 54 -0.46 5.86 -0.94
C ALA A 54 -0.95 4.71 -0.06
N SER A 55 -1.85 4.99 0.88
CA SER A 55 -2.46 3.98 1.75
C SER A 55 -3.95 3.86 1.48
N THR A 56 -4.46 2.62 1.38
CA THR A 56 -5.90 2.35 1.42
C THR A 56 -6.40 2.08 2.84
N GLY A 57 -5.62 2.46 3.85
CA GLY A 57 -5.93 2.27 5.26
C GLY A 57 -7.17 3.04 5.72
N PHE A 58 -8.12 2.35 6.36
CA PHE A 58 -9.23 2.95 7.09
C PHE A 58 -9.84 1.93 8.08
N GLU A 59 -10.59 2.41 9.07
CA GLU A 59 -11.06 1.61 10.21
C GLU A 59 -12.19 0.63 9.86
N GLY A 60 -12.97 0.91 8.83
CA GLY A 60 -14.16 0.16 8.45
C GLY A 60 -13.91 -1.15 7.70
N ASN A 61 -12.66 -1.58 7.51
CA ASN A 61 -12.31 -2.77 6.74
C ASN A 61 -11.17 -3.56 7.40
N PRO A 62 -11.38 -4.79 7.88
CA PRO A 62 -10.31 -5.61 8.47
C PRO A 62 -9.09 -5.78 7.58
N CYS A 63 -9.27 -5.82 6.25
CA CYS A 63 -8.16 -5.91 5.31
C CYS A 63 -7.23 -4.69 5.37
N ASN A 64 -7.72 -3.54 5.86
CA ASN A 64 -7.08 -2.24 5.71
C ASN A 64 -6.77 -1.52 7.02
N ILE A 65 -7.29 -1.97 8.17
CA ILE A 65 -7.18 -1.23 9.46
C ILE A 65 -5.75 -0.97 9.91
N HIS A 66 -4.80 -1.82 9.54
CA HIS A 66 -3.38 -1.74 9.93
C HIS A 66 -2.49 -1.03 8.88
N LEU A 67 -3.02 -0.71 7.71
CA LEU A 67 -2.19 -0.22 6.60
C LEU A 67 -1.61 1.18 6.85
N ASN A 68 -2.28 2.02 7.65
CA ASN A 68 -1.74 3.32 8.01
C ASN A 68 -0.51 3.20 8.91
N ASP A 69 -0.44 2.21 9.79
CA ASP A 69 0.75 1.93 10.59
C ASP A 69 1.92 1.46 9.70
N PHE A 70 1.63 0.63 8.69
CA PHE A 70 2.62 0.25 7.70
C PHE A 70 3.12 1.46 6.90
N ALA A 71 2.23 2.35 6.48
CA ALA A 71 2.59 3.58 5.77
C ALA A 71 3.53 4.47 6.62
N GLN A 72 3.30 4.57 7.93
CA GLN A 72 4.18 5.31 8.83
C GLN A 72 5.55 4.62 8.99
N ASN A 73 5.58 3.29 9.14
CA ASN A 73 6.84 2.54 9.19
C ASN A 73 7.67 2.73 7.90
N ILE A 74 7.00 2.68 6.75
CA ILE A 74 7.60 2.93 5.44
C ILE A 74 8.13 4.36 5.35
N LYS A 75 7.37 5.35 5.79
CA LYS A 75 7.82 6.75 5.86
C LYS A 75 9.14 6.87 6.64
N VAL A 76 9.22 6.24 7.80
CA VAL A 76 10.45 6.21 8.62
C VAL A 76 11.60 5.54 7.85
N SER A 77 11.33 4.43 7.14
CA SER A 77 12.36 3.73 6.36
C SER A 77 12.89 4.57 5.19
N ILE A 78 12.01 5.32 4.53
CA ILE A 78 12.36 6.26 3.44
C ILE A 78 13.23 7.40 3.97
N HIS A 79 12.86 7.98 5.11
CA HIS A 79 13.65 9.05 5.73
C HIS A 79 15.06 8.61 6.12
N LYS A 80 15.25 7.37 6.56
CA LYS A 80 16.58 6.80 6.87
C LYS A 80 17.50 6.73 5.65
N GLU A 81 16.94 6.74 4.46
CA GLU A 81 17.67 6.69 3.20
C GLU A 81 17.87 8.08 2.54
N ASP A 82 17.71 9.16 3.33
CA ASP A 82 17.83 10.56 2.88
C ASP A 82 16.85 10.91 1.75
N MET A 83 15.62 10.46 1.88
CA MET A 83 14.47 10.76 1.01
C MET A 83 13.30 11.28 1.88
N LEU A 84 12.29 11.87 1.27
CA LEU A 84 11.10 12.38 1.95
C LEU A 84 9.89 11.49 1.64
N GLY A 85 9.32 10.86 2.67
CA GLY A 85 8.08 10.10 2.55
C GLY A 85 6.86 10.98 2.82
N MET A 86 5.94 11.07 1.85
CA MET A 86 4.70 11.84 1.92
C MET A 86 3.51 10.89 1.92
N VAL A 87 2.93 10.66 3.11
CA VAL A 87 1.77 9.76 3.28
C VAL A 87 0.49 10.46 2.87
N PHE A 88 -0.32 9.78 2.07
CA PHE A 88 -1.69 10.18 1.75
C PHE A 88 -2.60 8.95 1.65
N ASN A 89 -3.91 9.14 1.82
CA ASN A 89 -4.88 8.06 1.77
C ASN A 89 -5.76 8.14 0.51
N THR A 90 -6.16 6.98 0.03
CA THR A 90 -7.24 6.79 -0.92
C THR A 90 -8.26 5.81 -0.36
N ILE A 91 -9.39 5.62 -1.04
CA ILE A 91 -10.47 4.74 -0.58
C ILE A 91 -10.04 3.27 -0.58
N GLY A 92 -10.75 2.45 0.19
CA GLY A 92 -10.48 1.01 0.28
C GLY A 92 -11.76 0.21 0.57
N VAL A 93 -12.64 0.02 -0.45
CA VAL A 93 -13.89 -0.74 -0.28
C VAL A 93 -13.61 -2.19 0.10
N SER A 94 -14.42 -2.74 1.01
CA SER A 94 -14.36 -4.15 1.41
C SER A 94 -15.41 -4.96 0.67
N ASP A 95 -14.98 -5.84 -0.23
CA ASP A 95 -15.89 -6.77 -0.91
C ASP A 95 -16.55 -7.74 0.09
N GLY A 96 -15.84 -8.15 1.13
CA GLY A 96 -16.38 -9.03 2.16
C GLY A 96 -17.54 -8.43 2.97
N ILE A 97 -17.50 -7.11 3.21
CA ILE A 97 -18.59 -6.40 3.91
C ILE A 97 -19.77 -6.10 2.97
N THR A 98 -19.48 -5.80 1.70
CA THR A 98 -20.50 -5.37 0.74
C THR A 98 -21.13 -6.52 -0.02
N ASN A 99 -20.56 -7.71 0.00
CA ASN A 99 -21.02 -8.87 -0.74
C ASN A 99 -22.49 -9.20 -0.42
N GLY A 100 -23.29 -9.42 -1.47
CA GLY A 100 -24.74 -9.69 -1.36
C GLY A 100 -25.61 -8.44 -1.09
N THR A 101 -25.04 -7.24 -1.12
CA THR A 101 -25.75 -5.96 -0.93
C THR A 101 -25.59 -5.05 -2.15
N THR A 102 -26.36 -3.96 -2.20
CA THR A 102 -26.20 -2.90 -3.22
C THR A 102 -24.84 -2.21 -3.12
N GLY A 103 -24.18 -2.25 -1.95
CA GLY A 103 -22.80 -1.74 -1.77
C GLY A 103 -21.77 -2.41 -2.67
N MET A 104 -22.02 -3.65 -3.11
CA MET A 104 -21.12 -4.37 -4.01
C MET A 104 -21.00 -3.72 -5.39
N THR A 105 -21.97 -2.91 -5.82
CA THR A 105 -21.90 -2.16 -7.08
C THR A 105 -20.76 -1.13 -7.09
N TYR A 106 -20.31 -0.70 -5.92
CA TYR A 106 -19.19 0.25 -5.77
C TYR A 106 -17.81 -0.44 -5.74
N SER A 107 -17.77 -1.76 -5.57
CA SER A 107 -16.50 -2.51 -5.48
C SER A 107 -15.65 -2.32 -6.73
N LEU A 108 -16.18 -2.63 -7.92
CA LEU A 108 -15.41 -2.53 -9.16
C LEU A 108 -15.03 -1.09 -9.49
N ILE A 109 -15.97 -0.15 -9.29
CA ILE A 109 -15.74 1.29 -9.52
C ILE A 109 -14.62 1.83 -8.62
N SER A 110 -14.50 1.34 -7.38
CA SER A 110 -13.46 1.78 -6.45
C SER A 110 -12.05 1.59 -7.00
N ARG A 111 -11.82 0.60 -7.84
CA ARG A 111 -10.56 0.35 -8.52
C ARG A 111 -10.10 1.55 -9.35
N GLU A 112 -11.00 2.12 -10.16
CA GLU A 112 -10.71 3.29 -11.00
C GLU A 112 -10.45 4.52 -10.13
N ILE A 113 -11.28 4.73 -9.11
CA ILE A 113 -11.13 5.88 -8.18
C ILE A 113 -9.80 5.81 -7.44
N ILE A 114 -9.38 4.62 -7.01
CA ILE A 114 -8.05 4.42 -6.39
C ILE A 114 -6.95 4.79 -7.37
N ALA A 115 -7.02 4.28 -8.59
CA ALA A 115 -6.04 4.56 -9.63
C ALA A 115 -5.95 6.06 -9.92
N ASP A 116 -7.07 6.71 -10.16
CA ASP A 116 -7.16 8.13 -10.50
C ASP A 116 -6.68 9.02 -9.35
N SER A 117 -7.04 8.68 -8.09
CA SER A 117 -6.62 9.47 -6.94
C SER A 117 -5.10 9.40 -6.71
N ILE A 118 -4.51 8.21 -6.85
CA ILE A 118 -3.05 8.03 -6.72
C ILE A 118 -2.33 8.77 -7.84
N GLU A 119 -2.75 8.59 -9.09
CA GLU A 119 -2.18 9.25 -10.25
C GLU A 119 -2.25 10.78 -10.11
N THR A 120 -3.40 11.30 -9.68
CA THR A 120 -3.62 12.73 -9.47
C THR A 120 -2.64 13.30 -8.44
N ILE A 121 -2.54 12.71 -7.25
CA ILE A 121 -1.66 13.21 -6.21
C ILE A 121 -0.19 13.14 -6.63
N VAL A 122 0.26 12.00 -7.17
CA VAL A 122 1.65 11.80 -7.54
C VAL A 122 2.10 12.77 -8.62
N ASN A 123 1.25 13.03 -9.62
CA ASN A 123 1.55 14.00 -10.68
C ASN A 123 1.47 15.45 -10.18
N ALA A 124 0.39 15.82 -9.45
CA ALA A 124 0.19 17.18 -8.98
C ALA A 124 1.26 17.62 -7.96
N GLN A 125 1.75 16.71 -7.12
CA GLN A 125 2.78 16.97 -6.12
C GLN A 125 4.20 16.67 -6.62
N PHE A 126 4.38 16.26 -7.87
CA PHE A 126 5.67 15.96 -8.48
C PHE A 126 6.50 14.93 -7.71
N TYR A 127 5.87 13.88 -7.13
CA TYR A 127 6.62 12.84 -6.42
C TYR A 127 7.50 12.02 -7.38
N ASP A 128 8.73 11.73 -6.96
CA ASP A 128 9.74 11.05 -7.76
C ASP A 128 9.53 9.54 -7.86
N GLY A 129 8.83 8.97 -6.90
CA GLY A 129 8.46 7.57 -6.84
C GLY A 129 7.24 7.36 -5.96
N ILE A 130 6.73 6.12 -5.94
CA ILE A 130 5.55 5.77 -5.16
C ILE A 130 5.69 4.45 -4.43
N VAL A 131 5.17 4.40 -3.20
CA VAL A 131 4.87 3.17 -2.48
C VAL A 131 3.37 3.09 -2.28
N ALA A 132 2.73 2.01 -2.77
CA ALA A 132 1.32 1.76 -2.55
C ALA A 132 1.14 0.70 -1.47
N VAL A 133 0.44 1.04 -0.39
CA VAL A 133 0.17 0.15 0.76
C VAL A 133 -1.30 -0.25 0.71
N VAL A 134 -1.58 -1.49 0.33
CA VAL A 134 -2.92 -1.94 -0.05
C VAL A 134 -3.26 -3.31 0.51
N GLY A 135 -4.55 -3.59 0.72
CA GLY A 135 -4.98 -4.82 1.40
C GLY A 135 -6.12 -5.59 0.75
N CYS A 136 -7.17 -4.92 0.33
CA CYS A 136 -8.41 -5.57 -0.11
C CYS A 136 -8.47 -5.78 -1.62
N ASP A 137 -9.47 -6.54 -2.08
CA ASP A 137 -9.67 -7.06 -3.44
C ASP A 137 -9.39 -6.04 -4.56
N LYS A 138 -10.12 -4.95 -4.60
CA LYS A 138 -10.01 -3.95 -5.68
C LYS A 138 -8.92 -2.92 -5.42
N ASN A 139 -8.41 -2.86 -4.18
CA ASN A 139 -7.30 -1.97 -3.82
C ASN A 139 -6.02 -2.37 -4.55
N MET A 140 -5.75 -3.69 -4.65
CA MET A 140 -4.57 -4.23 -5.30
C MET A 140 -4.51 -3.84 -6.79
N PRO A 141 -5.50 -4.19 -7.62
CA PRO A 141 -5.48 -3.83 -9.03
C PRO A 141 -5.59 -2.32 -9.26
N GLY A 142 -6.34 -1.58 -8.42
CA GLY A 142 -6.42 -0.12 -8.51
C GLY A 142 -5.05 0.56 -8.35
N ALA A 143 -4.28 0.15 -7.35
CA ALA A 143 -2.93 0.66 -7.15
C ALA A 143 -1.98 0.27 -8.30
N MET A 144 -2.07 -0.97 -8.80
CA MET A 144 -1.28 -1.40 -9.95
C MET A 144 -1.59 -0.61 -11.22
N MET A 145 -2.86 -0.28 -11.47
CA MET A 145 -3.23 0.59 -12.59
C MET A 145 -2.58 1.97 -12.47
N ALA A 146 -2.60 2.58 -11.28
CA ALA A 146 -1.91 3.85 -11.04
C ALA A 146 -0.40 3.74 -11.28
N ILE A 147 0.24 2.70 -10.76
CA ILE A 147 1.67 2.44 -10.92
C ILE A 147 2.03 2.32 -12.41
N GLY A 148 1.27 1.55 -13.18
CA GLY A 148 1.47 1.40 -14.61
C GLY A 148 1.30 2.71 -15.39
N ARG A 149 0.27 3.52 -15.06
CA ARG A 149 0.03 4.82 -15.70
C ARG A 149 1.11 5.86 -15.38
N LEU A 150 1.59 5.87 -14.15
CA LEU A 150 2.62 6.80 -13.68
C LEU A 150 4.00 6.52 -14.25
N ASN A 151 4.31 5.27 -14.47
CA ASN A 151 5.59 4.78 -14.94
C ASN A 151 6.80 5.45 -14.24
N ARG A 152 6.74 5.48 -12.91
CA ARG A 152 7.80 5.97 -12.01
C ARG A 152 8.30 4.84 -11.12
N PRO A 153 9.52 4.92 -10.56
CA PRO A 153 9.99 3.95 -9.57
C PRO A 153 8.93 3.67 -8.51
N SER A 154 8.52 2.41 -8.39
CA SER A 154 7.33 2.05 -7.61
C SER A 154 7.52 0.73 -6.86
N ILE A 155 6.91 0.64 -5.67
CA ILE A 155 6.82 -0.60 -4.88
C ILE A 155 5.41 -0.73 -4.36
N LEU A 156 4.79 -1.89 -4.57
CA LEU A 156 3.52 -2.21 -3.93
C LEU A 156 3.80 -3.06 -2.67
N VAL A 157 3.19 -2.68 -1.56
CA VAL A 157 3.25 -3.41 -0.28
C VAL A 157 1.87 -3.97 0.01
N TYR A 158 1.78 -5.28 -0.02
CA TYR A 158 0.56 -5.99 0.37
C TYR A 158 0.42 -6.03 1.89
N GLY A 159 -0.77 -5.73 2.41
CA GLY A 159 -1.05 -5.72 3.84
C GLY A 159 -0.96 -7.07 4.54
N GLY A 160 -0.87 -8.15 3.78
CA GLY A 160 -0.75 -9.51 4.31
C GLY A 160 -2.09 -10.20 4.56
N THR A 161 -2.03 -11.52 4.68
CA THR A 161 -3.19 -12.38 4.89
C THR A 161 -3.59 -12.40 6.37
N ILE A 162 -4.91 -12.43 6.64
CA ILE A 162 -5.48 -12.54 7.99
C ILE A 162 -5.15 -13.90 8.63
N LYS A 163 -5.04 -13.95 9.94
CA LYS A 163 -4.99 -15.19 10.71
C LYS A 163 -6.23 -16.04 10.49
N SER A 164 -6.09 -17.34 10.63
CA SER A 164 -7.21 -18.26 10.72
C SER A 164 -8.01 -18.01 12.02
N GLY A 165 -9.34 -17.96 11.91
CA GLY A 165 -10.23 -17.99 13.04
C GLY A 165 -10.30 -19.38 13.67
N ASN A 166 -10.93 -19.50 14.85
CA ASN A 166 -11.17 -20.77 15.50
C ASN A 166 -12.48 -20.78 16.28
N TYR A 167 -13.27 -21.81 16.11
CA TYR A 167 -14.44 -22.08 16.95
C TYR A 167 -14.55 -23.56 17.23
N LYS A 168 -14.58 -23.95 18.53
CA LYS A 168 -14.63 -25.34 18.99
C LYS A 168 -13.54 -26.24 18.35
N GLY A 169 -12.34 -25.73 18.19
CA GLY A 169 -11.22 -26.48 17.60
C GLY A 169 -11.21 -26.53 16.06
N LYS A 170 -12.23 -25.99 15.39
CA LYS A 170 -12.28 -25.90 13.93
C LYS A 170 -11.64 -24.60 13.45
N SER A 171 -10.76 -24.68 12.45
CA SER A 171 -10.21 -23.54 11.74
C SER A 171 -11.28 -22.85 10.90
N LEU A 172 -11.37 -21.52 10.98
CA LEU A 172 -12.38 -20.71 10.30
C LEU A 172 -11.75 -19.64 9.41
N ASN A 173 -12.51 -19.23 8.40
CA ASN A 173 -12.24 -18.10 7.53
C ASN A 173 -13.56 -17.44 7.10
N ILE A 174 -13.51 -16.49 6.15
CA ILE A 174 -14.73 -15.80 5.68
C ILE A 174 -15.75 -16.76 5.04
N VAL A 175 -15.31 -17.83 4.36
CA VAL A 175 -16.21 -18.82 3.77
C VAL A 175 -16.98 -19.57 4.84
N SER A 176 -16.34 -19.87 5.98
CA SER A 176 -17.00 -20.52 7.11
C SER A 176 -18.22 -19.73 7.62
N ALA A 177 -18.18 -18.39 7.51
CA ALA A 177 -19.34 -17.55 7.86
C ALA A 177 -20.51 -17.74 6.88
N PHE A 178 -20.24 -17.84 5.57
CA PHE A 178 -21.27 -18.13 4.57
C PHE A 178 -21.83 -19.54 4.72
N GLU A 179 -20.97 -20.53 4.93
CA GLU A 179 -21.37 -21.92 5.15
C GLU A 179 -22.24 -22.06 6.40
N ALA A 180 -21.87 -21.39 7.50
CA ALA A 180 -22.66 -21.39 8.73
C ALA A 180 -24.08 -20.86 8.55
N TYR A 181 -24.29 -19.89 7.65
CA TYR A 181 -25.64 -19.43 7.29
C TYR A 181 -26.44 -20.55 6.62
N GLY A 182 -25.86 -21.25 5.65
CA GLY A 182 -26.48 -22.41 5.01
C GLY A 182 -26.79 -23.54 5.97
N GLU A 183 -25.89 -23.84 6.91
CA GLU A 183 -26.11 -24.85 7.94
C GLU A 183 -27.23 -24.45 8.93
N LYS A 184 -27.34 -23.15 9.26
CA LYS A 184 -28.39 -22.63 10.13
C LYS A 184 -29.76 -22.76 9.48
N ILE A 185 -29.95 -22.34 8.23
CA ILE A 185 -31.26 -22.40 7.55
C ILE A 185 -31.71 -23.84 7.28
N THR A 186 -30.78 -24.80 7.19
CA THR A 186 -31.06 -26.21 7.03
C THR A 186 -31.20 -26.95 8.37
N GLY A 187 -31.09 -26.25 9.51
CA GLY A 187 -31.26 -26.80 10.85
C GLY A 187 -30.09 -27.68 11.32
N LYS A 188 -28.94 -27.65 10.64
CA LYS A 188 -27.75 -28.44 10.99
C LYS A 188 -27.00 -27.89 12.21
N ILE A 189 -27.07 -26.57 12.43
CA ILE A 189 -26.48 -25.91 13.59
C ILE A 189 -27.52 -25.03 14.30
N ASN A 190 -27.33 -24.83 15.61
CA ASN A 190 -28.17 -23.98 16.42
C ASN A 190 -27.72 -22.52 16.37
N GLU A 191 -28.51 -21.58 16.91
CA GLU A 191 -28.23 -20.15 16.95
C GLU A 191 -26.92 -19.82 17.68
N LYS A 192 -26.60 -20.53 18.76
CA LYS A 192 -25.37 -20.31 19.53
C LYS A 192 -24.12 -20.64 18.71
N ASP A 193 -24.14 -21.76 17.98
CA ASP A 193 -23.02 -22.18 17.15
C ASP A 193 -22.89 -21.28 15.93
N TYR A 194 -24.00 -20.89 15.30
CA TYR A 194 -24.01 -19.90 14.23
C TYR A 194 -23.32 -18.59 14.65
N LYS A 195 -23.74 -17.98 15.75
CA LYS A 195 -23.13 -16.77 16.29
C LYS A 195 -21.67 -16.97 16.70
N GLY A 196 -21.34 -18.15 17.21
CA GLY A 196 -19.96 -18.50 17.56
C GLY A 196 -19.04 -18.53 16.35
N ILE A 197 -19.48 -19.14 15.24
CA ILE A 197 -18.72 -19.18 13.99
C ILE A 197 -18.54 -17.76 13.44
N ILE A 198 -19.63 -16.97 13.29
CA ILE A 198 -19.58 -15.61 12.76
C ILE A 198 -18.56 -14.74 13.53
N LYS A 199 -18.63 -14.74 14.85
CA LYS A 199 -17.75 -13.90 15.71
C LYS A 199 -16.26 -14.26 15.63
N ASN A 200 -15.96 -15.49 15.24
CA ASN A 200 -14.58 -16.00 15.25
C ASN A 200 -14.01 -16.27 13.85
N SER A 201 -14.75 -15.96 12.78
CA SER A 201 -14.28 -16.19 11.40
C SER A 201 -13.23 -15.17 10.93
N ILE A 202 -13.27 -13.94 11.45
CA ILE A 202 -12.37 -12.85 11.09
C ILE A 202 -11.71 -12.30 12.37
N PRO A 203 -10.57 -12.84 12.79
CA PRO A 203 -10.03 -12.59 14.14
C PRO A 203 -9.13 -11.33 14.24
N GLY A 204 -9.00 -10.51 13.21
CA GLY A 204 -8.15 -9.32 13.27
C GLY A 204 -7.84 -8.72 11.91
N PRO A 205 -6.70 -8.03 11.77
CA PRO A 205 -6.31 -7.38 10.52
C PRO A 205 -5.79 -8.37 9.48
N GLY A 206 -5.94 -8.00 8.22
CA GLY A 206 -5.42 -8.72 7.07
C GLY A 206 -6.48 -9.05 6.04
N ALA A 207 -6.02 -9.32 4.82
CA ALA A 207 -6.89 -9.75 3.73
C ALA A 207 -7.41 -11.18 3.95
N CYS A 208 -8.53 -11.50 3.31
CA CYS A 208 -9.18 -12.83 3.44
C CYS A 208 -8.19 -13.99 3.33
N GLY A 209 -8.35 -15.00 4.18
CA GLY A 209 -7.43 -16.14 4.34
C GLY A 209 -7.54 -17.22 3.25
N GLY A 210 -7.74 -16.84 2.00
CA GLY A 210 -7.79 -17.74 0.86
C GLY A 210 -7.26 -17.08 -0.40
N MET A 211 -6.99 -17.87 -1.45
CA MET A 211 -6.54 -17.39 -2.77
C MET A 211 -7.69 -16.74 -3.56
N TYR A 212 -8.35 -15.76 -2.93
CA TYR A 212 -9.30 -14.87 -3.58
C TYR A 212 -8.55 -13.72 -4.26
N THR A 213 -9.22 -12.63 -4.63
CA THR A 213 -8.61 -11.57 -5.43
C THR A 213 -7.38 -10.95 -4.77
N ALA A 214 -7.42 -10.60 -3.50
CA ALA A 214 -6.30 -9.95 -2.83
C ALA A 214 -5.03 -10.81 -2.82
N ASN A 215 -5.11 -12.07 -2.35
CA ASN A 215 -3.96 -12.97 -2.33
C ASN A 215 -3.48 -13.35 -3.73
N THR A 216 -4.39 -13.57 -4.67
CA THR A 216 -4.05 -13.88 -6.07
C THR A 216 -3.34 -12.70 -6.73
N MET A 217 -3.86 -11.48 -6.56
CA MET A 217 -3.23 -10.28 -7.10
C MET A 217 -1.87 -9.99 -6.44
N SER A 218 -1.74 -10.18 -5.13
CA SER A 218 -0.45 -9.99 -4.46
C SER A 218 0.63 -10.95 -5.00
N SER A 219 0.25 -12.21 -5.26
CA SER A 219 1.16 -13.19 -5.87
C SER A 219 1.54 -12.82 -7.31
N ALA A 220 0.58 -12.35 -8.10
CA ALA A 220 0.84 -11.86 -9.45
C ALA A 220 1.76 -10.62 -9.45
N ILE A 221 1.51 -9.67 -8.56
CA ILE A 221 2.30 -8.45 -8.40
C ILE A 221 3.74 -8.78 -7.98
N GLU A 222 3.93 -9.75 -7.10
CA GLU A 222 5.25 -10.25 -6.71
C GLU A 222 5.96 -10.92 -7.89
N ALA A 223 5.26 -11.75 -8.65
CA ALA A 223 5.80 -12.41 -9.84
C ALA A 223 6.19 -11.40 -10.94
N LEU A 224 5.50 -10.26 -11.02
CA LEU A 224 5.85 -9.14 -11.91
C LEU A 224 7.02 -8.29 -11.39
N GLY A 225 7.59 -8.60 -10.22
CA GLY A 225 8.68 -7.82 -9.63
C GLY A 225 8.26 -6.48 -9.01
N MET A 226 6.95 -6.23 -8.84
CA MET A 226 6.41 -4.95 -8.35
C MET A 226 6.30 -4.86 -6.82
N SER A 227 6.63 -5.94 -6.11
CA SER A 227 6.74 -5.98 -4.64
C SER A 227 8.02 -6.67 -4.21
N LEU A 228 8.36 -6.55 -2.93
CA LEU A 228 9.50 -7.30 -2.39
C LEU A 228 9.21 -8.80 -2.36
N PRO A 229 10.24 -9.65 -2.48
CA PRO A 229 10.09 -11.09 -2.33
C PRO A 229 9.40 -11.46 -1.01
N TYR A 230 8.48 -12.43 -1.09
CA TYR A 230 7.65 -12.92 0.02
C TYR A 230 6.58 -11.94 0.53
N SER A 231 6.40 -10.77 -0.11
CA SER A 231 5.35 -9.81 0.25
C SER A 231 3.96 -10.46 0.21
N SER A 232 3.69 -11.29 -0.79
CA SER A 232 2.42 -12.00 -0.96
C SER A 232 2.18 -13.10 0.07
N SER A 233 3.23 -13.64 0.68
CA SER A 233 3.17 -14.80 1.56
C SER A 233 3.19 -14.45 3.05
N ASN A 234 3.69 -13.27 3.42
CA ASN A 234 3.80 -12.85 4.81
C ASN A 234 2.42 -12.51 5.41
N PRO A 235 2.00 -13.15 6.52
CA PRO A 235 0.75 -12.79 7.20
C PRO A 235 0.79 -11.37 7.77
N ALA A 236 -0.38 -10.71 7.83
CA ALA A 236 -0.52 -9.30 8.22
C ALA A 236 0.13 -8.95 9.57
N GLU A 237 0.02 -9.82 10.56
CA GLU A 237 0.54 -9.59 11.91
C GLU A 237 1.89 -10.29 12.16
N SER A 238 2.56 -10.78 11.11
CA SER A 238 3.86 -11.44 11.26
C SER A 238 5.00 -10.44 11.43
N TYR A 239 6.05 -10.87 12.13
CA TYR A 239 7.28 -10.10 12.24
C TYR A 239 7.87 -9.79 10.84
N ASP A 240 7.84 -10.77 9.94
CA ASP A 240 8.38 -10.63 8.59
C ASP A 240 7.66 -9.55 7.77
N LYS A 241 6.34 -9.41 7.94
CA LYS A 241 5.55 -8.35 7.30
C LYS A 241 5.92 -6.97 7.84
N ILE A 242 6.12 -6.85 9.14
CA ILE A 242 6.56 -5.59 9.76
C ILE A 242 8.00 -5.27 9.32
N ASP A 243 8.89 -6.28 9.25
CA ASP A 243 10.27 -6.10 8.81
C ASP A 243 10.36 -5.71 7.33
N GLU A 244 9.47 -6.22 6.49
CA GLU A 244 9.33 -5.80 5.09
C GLU A 244 9.17 -4.28 4.98
N THR A 245 8.31 -3.66 5.79
CA THR A 245 8.08 -2.21 5.75
C THR A 245 9.35 -1.40 6.02
N LYS A 246 10.29 -1.94 6.80
CA LYS A 246 11.58 -1.31 7.12
C LYS A 246 12.58 -1.38 5.98
N LYS A 247 12.40 -2.33 5.04
CA LYS A 247 13.29 -2.53 3.88
C LYS A 247 12.92 -1.66 2.68
N ILE A 248 11.68 -1.15 2.65
CA ILE A 248 11.13 -0.38 1.52
C ILE A 248 11.99 0.83 1.17
N GLY A 249 12.47 1.60 2.13
CA GLY A 249 13.30 2.77 1.87
C GLY A 249 14.56 2.44 1.08
N LYS A 250 15.28 1.39 1.47
CA LYS A 250 16.48 0.93 0.77
C LYS A 250 16.17 0.47 -0.66
N SER A 251 15.10 -0.29 -0.83
CA SER A 251 14.67 -0.77 -2.15
C SER A 251 14.26 0.38 -3.05
N MET A 252 13.45 1.33 -2.55
CA MET A 252 13.05 2.53 -3.31
C MET A 252 14.27 3.34 -3.76
N LYS A 253 15.28 3.50 -2.89
CA LYS A 253 16.51 4.20 -3.26
C LYS A 253 17.27 3.52 -4.41
N ILE A 254 17.26 2.20 -4.46
CA ILE A 254 17.85 1.44 -5.57
C ILE A 254 17.07 1.69 -6.86
N LEU A 255 15.74 1.56 -6.83
CA LEU A 255 14.89 1.82 -8.00
C LEU A 255 15.10 3.23 -8.57
N LEU A 256 15.18 4.24 -7.71
CA LEU A 256 15.46 5.62 -8.13
C LEU A 256 16.86 5.78 -8.75
N LYS A 257 17.88 5.16 -8.13
CA LYS A 257 19.27 5.25 -8.62
C LYS A 257 19.46 4.61 -9.99
N GLU A 258 18.90 3.42 -10.15
CA GLU A 258 18.97 2.65 -11.39
C GLU A 258 17.90 3.08 -12.40
N ASN A 259 16.98 3.98 -12.00
CA ASN A 259 15.84 4.46 -12.77
C ASN A 259 14.96 3.30 -13.29
N ILE A 260 14.78 2.27 -12.47
CA ILE A 260 13.91 1.12 -12.78
C ILE A 260 12.46 1.53 -12.63
N LYS A 261 11.66 1.25 -13.63
CA LYS A 261 10.26 1.65 -13.74
C LYS A 261 9.36 0.44 -14.03
N PRO A 262 8.03 0.58 -13.92
CA PRO A 262 7.09 -0.51 -14.19
C PRO A 262 7.13 -1.10 -15.59
N ASP A 263 7.61 -0.38 -16.60
CA ASP A 263 7.71 -0.83 -17.99
C ASP A 263 9.07 -1.49 -18.35
N ASP A 264 10.01 -1.53 -17.41
CA ASP A 264 11.30 -2.21 -17.57
C ASP A 264 11.19 -3.71 -17.26
#